data_615289d2199348e916abdd78c3415198
#
_entry.id   615289d2199348e916abdd78c3415198
#
_cell.length_a   1.000
_cell.length_b   1.000
_cell.length_c   1.000
_cell.angle_alpha   90.00
_cell.angle_beta   90.00
_cell.angle_gamma   90.00
#
_symmetry.space_group_name_H-M   'P 1'
#
loop_
_entity.id
_entity.type
_entity.pdbx_description
1 polymer ?
#
loop_
_entity_poly.entity_id
_entity_poly.type
_entity_poly.pdbx_seq_one_letter_code
_entity_poly.pdbx_strand_id
1 'polypeptide(L)'
;MTCKGTKNFRDDKIKKDFSSNYLLIPKISRTFASTMERMHTREEKLEAFGRLLDVMDRLREECPWDRKQTNESLRPNTIEETYELCDALISNNQHEICKELGDVLLHIVFYGRIGEENQQFDIADVCNNLCDKLIFRHPHVYGDAVAKDAEQVLESWEQIKLKEKDGNKTVLSGVPSALPSLIKAYRIQDKARNVGFDWADKQDVWAKVHEELDELEAELRREDKQRSTEELGDFLFSVINAARLYKLNPDNALEMTNQKFIRRFNYIEQHSIRVGKPLTAMSLEEMDKLWNEAKSKE
;
A
#
# COMPACT_ATOMS: atom_id res chain seq x y z
N MET A 1 -22.61 35.70 -54.09
CA MET A 1 -22.09 34.90 -55.22
C MET A 1 -21.49 33.61 -54.60
N THR A 2 -22.27 32.61 -54.48
CA THR A 2 -22.52 31.40 -55.32
C THR A 2 -21.26 30.80 -55.93
N CYS A 3 -20.94 29.59 -55.49
CA CYS A 3 -20.82 28.31 -56.19
C CYS A 3 -20.09 27.32 -55.28
N LYS A 4 -20.69 26.29 -54.72
CA LYS A 4 -21.02 24.92 -55.18
C LYS A 4 -19.85 24.21 -55.88
N GLY A 5 -19.42 23.09 -55.30
CA GLY A 5 -18.54 22.10 -55.92
C GLY A 5 -18.30 20.90 -55.00
N THR A 6 -19.30 20.01 -54.92
CA THR A 6 -19.23 18.64 -54.39
C THR A 6 -18.29 17.77 -55.22
N LYS A 7 -17.38 17.03 -54.60
CA LYS A 7 -16.86 15.78 -55.17
C LYS A 7 -16.76 14.73 -54.07
N ASN A 8 -17.72 13.79 -54.11
CA ASN A 8 -17.62 12.46 -53.53
C ASN A 8 -16.37 11.76 -54.08
N PHE A 9 -15.49 11.32 -53.22
CA PHE A 9 -14.56 10.25 -53.53
C PHE A 9 -14.94 9.05 -52.69
N ARG A 10 -15.17 7.95 -53.39
CA ARG A 10 -15.66 6.67 -52.94
C ARG A 10 -14.75 6.06 -51.89
N ASP A 11 -15.30 5.86 -50.70
CA ASP A 11 -14.93 4.86 -49.72
C ASP A 11 -15.35 3.47 -50.21
N ASP A 12 -14.49 2.78 -50.92
CA ASP A 12 -14.73 1.36 -51.27
C ASP A 12 -13.44 0.55 -51.46
N LYS A 13 -12.44 0.74 -50.57
CA LYS A 13 -11.26 -0.15 -50.57
C LYS A 13 -10.60 -0.42 -49.24
N ILE A 14 -11.21 -0.07 -48.10
CA ILE A 14 -10.64 -0.34 -46.76
C ILE A 14 -11.57 -1.28 -45.93
N LYS A 15 -12.41 -2.05 -46.57
CA LYS A 15 -13.32 -3.00 -45.87
C LYS A 15 -13.06 -4.48 -46.17
N LYS A 16 -11.86 -4.87 -46.59
CA LYS A 16 -11.65 -6.28 -46.94
C LYS A 16 -10.44 -6.99 -46.30
N ASP A 17 -9.69 -6.36 -45.41
CA ASP A 17 -8.57 -7.06 -44.73
C ASP A 17 -8.61 -7.09 -43.17
N PHE A 18 -9.77 -6.78 -42.59
CA PHE A 18 -9.93 -6.80 -41.13
C PHE A 18 -10.76 -8.01 -40.60
N SER A 19 -10.95 -9.05 -41.41
CA SER A 19 -11.88 -10.13 -41.03
C SER A 19 -11.28 -11.54 -40.92
N SER A 20 -9.99 -11.70 -40.68
CA SER A 20 -9.49 -13.07 -40.51
C SER A 20 -8.36 -13.31 -39.52
N ASN A 21 -8.06 -12.40 -38.59
CA ASN A 21 -7.13 -12.69 -37.49
C ASN A 21 -7.57 -12.11 -36.12
N TYR A 22 -8.85 -11.86 -35.92
CA TYR A 22 -9.37 -11.82 -34.56
C TYR A 22 -9.53 -13.25 -34.07
N LEU A 23 -8.46 -13.83 -33.57
CA LEU A 23 -8.55 -14.95 -32.65
C LEU A 23 -9.56 -14.56 -31.57
N LEU A 24 -10.63 -15.35 -31.53
CA LEU A 24 -11.70 -15.37 -30.56
C LEU A 24 -11.20 -14.98 -29.16
N ILE A 25 -11.27 -13.71 -28.82
CA ILE A 25 -11.37 -13.31 -27.41
C ILE A 25 -12.77 -13.78 -27.01
N PRO A 26 -12.94 -14.79 -26.19
CA PRO A 26 -14.26 -15.14 -25.67
C PRO A 26 -14.76 -13.86 -24.98
N LYS A 27 -15.95 -13.40 -25.33
CA LYS A 27 -16.66 -12.37 -24.56
C LYS A 27 -16.73 -12.84 -23.12
N ILE A 28 -15.76 -12.41 -22.30
CA ILE A 28 -15.80 -12.60 -20.87
C ILE A 28 -16.68 -11.49 -20.31
N SER A 29 -17.97 -11.58 -20.59
CA SER A 29 -18.99 -11.10 -19.69
C SER A 29 -19.26 -12.23 -18.70
N ARG A 30 -18.31 -12.53 -17.83
CA ARG A 30 -18.56 -13.32 -16.63
C ARG A 30 -18.68 -12.34 -15.49
N THR A 31 -19.89 -12.18 -14.98
CA THR A 31 -20.16 -11.58 -13.69
C THR A 31 -19.24 -12.23 -12.65
N PHE A 32 -18.49 -11.41 -11.94
CA PHE A 32 -17.49 -11.79 -10.93
C PHE A 32 -18.00 -12.80 -9.87
N ALA A 33 -19.31 -12.88 -9.70
CA ALA A 33 -19.98 -13.75 -8.72
C ALA A 33 -19.94 -15.26 -9.05
N SER A 34 -19.58 -15.69 -10.27
CA SER A 34 -19.63 -17.11 -10.65
C SER A 34 -18.26 -17.78 -10.82
N THR A 35 -17.15 -17.07 -10.58
CA THR A 35 -15.79 -17.56 -10.87
C THR A 35 -14.98 -17.97 -9.64
N MET A 36 -15.49 -17.78 -8.41
CA MET A 36 -14.76 -18.12 -7.18
C MET A 36 -14.83 -19.62 -6.77
N GLU A 37 -15.49 -20.48 -7.53
CA GLU A 37 -15.63 -21.91 -7.15
C GLU A 37 -14.43 -22.79 -7.49
N ARG A 38 -13.47 -22.33 -8.29
CA ARG A 38 -12.28 -23.11 -8.65
C ARG A 38 -11.01 -22.29 -8.64
N MET A 39 -10.06 -22.66 -7.80
CA MET A 39 -8.70 -22.13 -7.85
C MET A 39 -7.99 -22.58 -9.13
N HIS A 40 -7.32 -21.65 -9.81
CA HIS A 40 -6.57 -21.90 -11.03
C HIS A 40 -5.36 -22.81 -10.78
N THR A 41 -5.02 -23.63 -11.78
CA THR A 41 -3.78 -24.43 -11.77
C THR A 41 -2.54 -23.54 -11.85
N ARG A 42 -1.38 -24.12 -11.63
CA ARG A 42 -0.11 -23.40 -11.77
C ARG A 42 0.10 -22.90 -13.22
N GLU A 43 -0.25 -23.72 -14.19
CA GLU A 43 -0.15 -23.43 -15.62
C GLU A 43 -1.06 -22.27 -16.02
N GLU A 44 -2.31 -22.30 -15.58
CA GLU A 44 -3.27 -21.19 -15.80
C GLU A 44 -2.78 -19.86 -15.19
N LYS A 45 -2.12 -19.91 -14.04
CA LYS A 45 -1.52 -18.71 -13.40
C LYS A 45 -0.34 -18.16 -14.18
N LEU A 46 0.53 -19.06 -14.70
CA LEU A 46 1.66 -18.66 -15.52
C LEU A 46 1.21 -18.08 -16.86
N GLU A 47 0.18 -18.68 -17.49
CA GLU A 47 -0.41 -18.16 -18.72
C GLU A 47 -1.05 -16.77 -18.49
N ALA A 48 -1.76 -16.58 -17.38
CA ALA A 48 -2.36 -15.29 -17.04
C ALA A 48 -1.29 -14.21 -16.83
N PHE A 49 -0.18 -14.55 -16.18
CA PHE A 49 0.93 -13.61 -16.00
C PHE A 49 1.63 -13.31 -17.34
N GLY A 50 1.89 -14.32 -18.17
CA GLY A 50 2.43 -14.13 -19.52
C GLY A 50 1.55 -13.20 -20.36
N ARG A 51 0.24 -13.42 -20.35
CA ARG A 51 -0.71 -12.50 -21.02
C ARG A 51 -0.63 -11.06 -20.50
N LEU A 52 -0.38 -10.84 -19.20
CA LEU A 52 -0.20 -9.50 -18.66
C LEU A 52 1.05 -8.83 -19.25
N LEU A 53 2.15 -9.59 -19.41
CA LEU A 53 3.36 -9.08 -20.06
C LEU A 53 3.09 -8.70 -21.52
N ASP A 54 2.44 -9.56 -22.30
CA ASP A 54 2.05 -9.27 -23.70
C ASP A 54 1.21 -7.99 -23.81
N VAL A 55 0.26 -7.80 -22.88
CA VAL A 55 -0.58 -6.59 -22.84
C VAL A 55 0.26 -5.36 -22.54
N MET A 56 1.20 -5.44 -21.59
CA MET A 56 2.06 -4.31 -21.24
C MET A 56 2.98 -3.94 -22.42
N ASP A 57 3.58 -4.90 -23.08
CA ASP A 57 4.42 -4.68 -24.27
C ASP A 57 3.65 -3.91 -25.33
N ARG A 58 2.44 -4.37 -25.63
CA ARG A 58 1.60 -3.73 -26.61
C ARG A 58 1.17 -2.31 -26.21
N LEU A 59 0.85 -2.08 -24.94
CA LEU A 59 0.53 -0.74 -24.42
C LEU A 59 1.74 0.21 -24.55
N ARG A 60 2.93 -0.24 -24.24
CA ARG A 60 4.16 0.55 -24.39
C ARG A 60 4.45 0.91 -25.86
N GLU A 61 4.10 0.04 -26.80
CA GLU A 61 4.29 0.26 -28.22
C GLU A 61 3.19 1.12 -28.86
N GLU A 62 1.93 0.86 -28.54
CA GLU A 62 0.79 1.43 -29.27
C GLU A 62 0.10 2.58 -28.54
N CYS A 63 0.07 2.61 -27.20
CA CYS A 63 -0.63 3.64 -26.42
C CYS A 63 0.21 4.91 -26.26
N PRO A 64 -0.24 6.09 -26.74
CA PRO A 64 0.53 7.32 -26.62
C PRO A 64 0.77 7.80 -25.19
N TRP A 65 -0.09 7.41 -24.25
CA TRP A 65 0.05 7.74 -22.83
C TRP A 65 1.07 6.83 -22.16
N ASP A 66 0.90 5.49 -22.28
CA ASP A 66 1.80 4.51 -21.67
C ASP A 66 3.24 4.69 -22.16
N ARG A 67 3.45 4.90 -23.46
CA ARG A 67 4.77 5.12 -24.07
C ARG A 67 5.55 6.29 -23.48
N LYS A 68 4.87 7.30 -22.93
CA LYS A 68 5.52 8.48 -22.34
C LYS A 68 5.86 8.32 -20.87
N GLN A 69 5.37 7.27 -20.23
CA GLN A 69 5.60 7.10 -18.78
C GLN A 69 7.05 6.78 -18.48
N THR A 70 7.52 7.32 -17.37
CA THR A 70 8.84 7.11 -16.79
C THR A 70 8.71 6.65 -15.35
N ASN A 71 9.81 6.21 -14.74
CA ASN A 71 9.83 5.85 -13.31
C ASN A 71 9.34 7.01 -12.42
N GLU A 72 9.74 8.26 -12.76
CA GLU A 72 9.31 9.44 -12.00
C GLU A 72 7.82 9.73 -12.17
N SER A 73 7.30 9.63 -13.41
CA SER A 73 5.90 9.94 -13.68
C SER A 73 4.93 8.95 -13.05
N LEU A 74 5.32 7.68 -12.93
CA LEU A 74 4.50 6.62 -12.34
C LEU A 74 4.61 6.55 -10.81
N ARG A 75 5.68 7.09 -10.22
CA ARG A 75 5.90 7.01 -8.77
C ARG A 75 4.72 7.50 -7.93
N PRO A 76 4.06 8.66 -8.22
CA PRO A 76 2.89 9.09 -7.45
C PRO A 76 1.75 8.07 -7.47
N ASN A 77 1.43 7.53 -8.65
CA ASN A 77 0.36 6.53 -8.81
C ASN A 77 0.70 5.24 -8.06
N THR A 78 1.97 4.78 -8.10
CA THR A 78 2.39 3.60 -7.31
C THR A 78 2.14 3.78 -5.81
N ILE A 79 2.34 4.99 -5.28
CA ILE A 79 2.06 5.31 -3.88
C ILE A 79 0.55 5.26 -3.63
N GLU A 80 -0.26 5.84 -4.53
CA GLU A 80 -1.72 5.84 -4.47
C GLU A 80 -2.27 4.41 -4.44
N GLU A 81 -1.95 3.58 -5.43
CA GLU A 81 -2.39 2.18 -5.51
C GLU A 81 -1.94 1.35 -4.29
N THR A 82 -0.77 1.66 -3.74
CA THR A 82 -0.30 1.00 -2.52
C THR A 82 -1.18 1.35 -1.32
N TYR A 83 -1.63 2.60 -1.20
CA TYR A 83 -2.55 3.01 -0.13
C TYR A 83 -3.97 2.49 -0.35
N GLU A 84 -4.47 2.46 -1.60
CA GLU A 84 -5.77 1.85 -1.93
C GLU A 84 -5.78 0.35 -1.56
N LEU A 85 -4.70 -0.36 -1.85
CA LEU A 85 -4.52 -1.74 -1.39
C LEU A 85 -4.54 -1.84 0.16
N CYS A 86 -3.87 -0.92 0.87
CA CYS A 86 -3.90 -0.90 2.33
C CYS A 86 -5.32 -0.71 2.88
N ASP A 87 -6.10 0.19 2.29
CA ASP A 87 -7.50 0.42 2.68
C ASP A 87 -8.38 -0.80 2.42
N ALA A 88 -8.20 -1.45 1.26
CA ALA A 88 -8.90 -2.69 0.93
C ALA A 88 -8.57 -3.82 1.92
N LEU A 89 -7.31 -3.93 2.36
CA LEU A 89 -6.85 -4.89 3.37
C LEU A 89 -7.46 -4.62 4.74
N ILE A 90 -7.52 -3.36 5.19
CA ILE A 90 -8.13 -2.97 6.47
C ILE A 90 -9.63 -3.27 6.47
N SER A 91 -10.32 -2.97 5.38
CA SER A 91 -11.76 -3.23 5.22
C SER A 91 -12.08 -4.72 4.99
N ASN A 92 -11.06 -5.57 4.75
CA ASN A 92 -11.19 -6.99 4.42
C ASN A 92 -12.14 -7.26 3.25
N ASN A 93 -12.22 -6.34 2.28
CA ASN A 93 -13.04 -6.47 1.08
C ASN A 93 -12.28 -7.26 0.02
N GLN A 94 -12.60 -8.53 -0.16
CA GLN A 94 -11.90 -9.44 -1.07
C GLN A 94 -11.94 -9.00 -2.54
N HIS A 95 -13.00 -8.34 -2.96
CA HIS A 95 -13.12 -7.81 -4.32
C HIS A 95 -12.14 -6.65 -4.54
N GLU A 96 -12.13 -5.67 -3.63
CA GLU A 96 -11.20 -4.53 -3.69
C GLU A 96 -9.75 -5.01 -3.52
N ILE A 97 -9.47 -5.93 -2.60
CA ILE A 97 -8.12 -6.51 -2.45
C ILE A 97 -7.64 -7.10 -3.78
N CYS A 98 -8.48 -7.85 -4.48
CA CYS A 98 -8.11 -8.43 -5.77
C CYS A 98 -7.86 -7.37 -6.85
N LYS A 99 -8.67 -6.30 -6.86
CA LYS A 99 -8.52 -5.16 -7.76
C LYS A 99 -7.20 -4.44 -7.50
N GLU A 100 -6.98 -3.98 -6.28
CA GLU A 100 -5.82 -3.17 -5.93
C GLU A 100 -4.49 -3.95 -6.01
N LEU A 101 -4.52 -5.27 -5.76
CA LEU A 101 -3.38 -6.15 -6.08
C LEU A 101 -3.05 -6.14 -7.58
N GLY A 102 -4.06 -6.05 -8.45
CA GLY A 102 -3.88 -5.90 -9.89
C GLY A 102 -3.21 -4.59 -10.25
N ASP A 103 -3.62 -3.48 -9.63
CA ASP A 103 -3.11 -2.14 -9.90
C ASP A 103 -1.66 -1.99 -9.39
N VAL A 104 -1.33 -2.51 -8.21
CA VAL A 104 0.06 -2.61 -7.74
C VAL A 104 0.91 -3.51 -8.65
N LEU A 105 0.38 -4.64 -9.12
CA LEU A 105 1.07 -5.54 -10.04
C LEU A 105 1.31 -4.88 -11.40
N LEU A 106 0.37 -4.08 -11.91
CA LEU A 106 0.54 -3.28 -13.11
C LEU A 106 1.80 -2.41 -13.02
N HIS A 107 1.99 -1.69 -11.91
CA HIS A 107 3.17 -0.86 -11.69
C HIS A 107 4.47 -1.67 -11.66
N ILE A 108 4.46 -2.86 -11.04
CA ILE A 108 5.63 -3.75 -11.01
C ILE A 108 6.03 -4.17 -12.42
N VAL A 109 5.06 -4.61 -13.24
CA VAL A 109 5.30 -5.02 -14.63
C VAL A 109 5.74 -3.82 -15.48
N PHE A 110 5.15 -2.66 -15.27
CA PHE A 110 5.49 -1.43 -15.98
C PHE A 110 6.95 -1.01 -15.73
N TYR A 111 7.38 -1.01 -14.46
CA TYR A 111 8.79 -0.73 -14.12
C TYR A 111 9.75 -1.77 -14.68
N GLY A 112 9.35 -3.05 -14.70
CA GLY A 112 10.13 -4.11 -15.35
C GLY A 112 10.31 -3.83 -16.84
N ARG A 113 9.24 -3.42 -17.52
CA ARG A 113 9.28 -3.06 -18.95
C ARG A 113 10.14 -1.82 -19.24
N ILE A 114 10.04 -0.78 -18.41
CA ILE A 114 10.91 0.40 -18.52
C ILE A 114 12.39 0.02 -18.28
N GLY A 115 12.67 -0.87 -17.34
CA GLY A 115 14.01 -1.40 -17.08
C GLY A 115 14.60 -2.12 -18.30
N GLU A 116 13.79 -2.95 -18.96
CA GLU A 116 14.16 -3.68 -20.18
C GLU A 116 14.45 -2.71 -21.36
N GLU A 117 13.59 -1.71 -21.57
CA GLU A 117 13.80 -0.68 -22.60
C GLU A 117 15.14 0.08 -22.39
N ASN A 118 15.52 0.28 -21.14
CA ASN A 118 16.79 0.91 -20.78
C ASN A 118 17.97 -0.08 -20.70
N GLN A 119 17.77 -1.36 -21.00
CA GLN A 119 18.78 -2.42 -20.93
C GLN A 119 19.44 -2.55 -19.54
N GLN A 120 18.66 -2.35 -18.48
CA GLN A 120 19.13 -2.40 -17.09
C GLN A 120 18.75 -3.71 -16.40
N PHE A 121 17.52 -4.10 -16.49
CA PHE A 121 16.92 -5.33 -15.96
C PHE A 121 15.55 -5.55 -16.59
N ASP A 122 15.01 -6.76 -16.48
CA ASP A 122 13.66 -7.11 -16.87
C ASP A 122 12.85 -7.72 -15.71
N ILE A 123 11.63 -8.12 -15.98
CA ILE A 123 10.74 -8.72 -14.96
C ILE A 123 11.26 -10.09 -14.51
N ALA A 124 12.01 -10.82 -15.33
CA ALA A 124 12.60 -12.10 -14.94
C ALA A 124 13.73 -11.87 -13.92
N ASP A 125 14.55 -10.84 -14.11
CA ASP A 125 15.56 -10.43 -13.13
C ASP A 125 14.91 -10.07 -11.77
N VAL A 126 13.82 -9.31 -11.80
CA VAL A 126 13.07 -8.95 -10.58
C VAL A 126 12.58 -10.20 -9.86
N CYS A 127 11.98 -11.16 -10.59
CA CYS A 127 11.49 -12.41 -10.02
C CYS A 127 12.61 -13.30 -9.48
N ASN A 128 13.69 -13.50 -10.27
CA ASN A 128 14.79 -14.35 -9.88
C ASN A 128 15.54 -13.80 -8.66
N ASN A 129 15.87 -12.51 -8.66
CA ASN A 129 16.51 -11.85 -7.52
C ASN A 129 15.64 -11.94 -6.24
N LEU A 130 14.32 -11.85 -6.38
CA LEU A 130 13.41 -12.03 -5.26
C LEU A 130 13.41 -13.49 -4.77
N CYS A 131 13.38 -14.47 -5.68
CA CYS A 131 13.45 -15.90 -5.34
C CYS A 131 14.74 -16.23 -4.60
N ASP A 132 15.89 -15.82 -5.13
CA ASP A 132 17.20 -16.06 -4.54
C ASP A 132 17.29 -15.45 -3.13
N LYS A 133 16.80 -14.22 -2.97
CA LYS A 133 16.69 -13.56 -1.67
C LYS A 133 15.81 -14.33 -0.69
N LEU A 134 14.66 -14.84 -1.13
CA LEU A 134 13.74 -15.61 -0.28
C LEU A 134 14.36 -16.96 0.11
N ILE A 135 15.00 -17.66 -0.82
CA ILE A 135 15.69 -18.92 -0.56
C ILE A 135 16.80 -18.70 0.47
N PHE A 136 17.64 -17.70 0.26
CA PHE A 136 18.73 -17.35 1.16
C PHE A 136 18.27 -17.01 2.59
N ARG A 137 17.13 -16.29 2.70
CA ARG A 137 16.57 -15.86 3.99
C ARG A 137 15.79 -16.93 4.73
N HIS A 138 15.52 -18.08 4.11
CA HIS A 138 14.75 -19.17 4.72
C HIS A 138 15.54 -20.49 4.75
N PRO A 139 16.73 -20.51 5.39
CA PRO A 139 17.54 -21.72 5.44
C PRO A 139 16.87 -22.86 6.21
N HIS A 140 15.84 -22.59 7.00
CA HIS A 140 15.00 -23.57 7.66
C HIS A 140 13.95 -24.23 6.76
N VAL A 141 13.76 -23.72 5.52
CA VAL A 141 12.87 -24.28 4.48
C VAL A 141 13.67 -24.87 3.33
N TYR A 142 14.75 -24.20 2.92
CA TYR A 142 15.55 -24.52 1.73
C TYR A 142 16.95 -25.06 2.04
N GLY A 143 17.33 -25.17 3.32
CA GLY A 143 18.61 -25.68 3.80
C GLY A 143 18.46 -26.57 5.04
N ASP A 144 19.53 -26.72 5.80
CA ASP A 144 19.60 -27.63 6.95
C ASP A 144 19.33 -26.94 8.31
N ALA A 145 19.03 -25.66 8.32
CA ALA A 145 18.75 -24.94 9.56
C ALA A 145 17.39 -25.36 10.15
N VAL A 146 17.31 -25.41 11.48
CA VAL A 146 16.07 -25.77 12.18
C VAL A 146 15.54 -24.52 12.89
N ALA A 147 14.31 -24.13 12.61
CA ALA A 147 13.58 -23.12 13.36
C ALA A 147 12.38 -23.75 14.04
N LYS A 148 12.26 -23.56 15.35
CA LYS A 148 11.20 -24.18 16.18
C LYS A 148 9.90 -23.39 16.15
N ASP A 149 10.00 -22.07 16.00
CA ASP A 149 8.87 -21.14 16.01
C ASP A 149 9.16 -19.87 15.19
N ALA A 150 8.14 -19.04 15.05
CA ALA A 150 8.23 -17.79 14.28
C ALA A 150 9.15 -16.74 14.92
N GLU A 151 9.33 -16.74 16.24
CA GLU A 151 10.22 -15.81 16.94
C GLU A 151 11.67 -16.10 16.58
N GLN A 152 12.07 -17.36 16.58
CA GLN A 152 13.41 -17.79 16.19
C GLN A 152 13.71 -17.50 14.70
N VAL A 153 12.70 -17.57 13.84
CA VAL A 153 12.83 -17.15 12.44
C VAL A 153 13.10 -15.65 12.35
N LEU A 154 12.37 -14.82 13.10
CA LEU A 154 12.52 -13.36 13.10
C LEU A 154 13.89 -12.92 13.63
N GLU A 155 14.39 -13.53 14.70
CA GLU A 155 15.72 -13.24 15.26
C GLU A 155 16.84 -13.58 14.27
N SER A 156 16.73 -14.74 13.60
CA SER A 156 17.72 -15.15 12.60
C SER A 156 17.67 -14.27 11.34
N TRP A 157 16.52 -13.71 10.99
CA TRP A 157 16.34 -12.90 9.79
C TRP A 157 17.21 -11.63 9.76
N GLU A 158 17.30 -10.89 10.85
CA GLU A 158 18.15 -9.68 10.88
C GLU A 158 19.64 -10.07 10.79
N GLN A 159 20.06 -11.17 11.42
CA GLN A 159 21.44 -11.67 11.27
C GLN A 159 21.74 -12.16 9.85
N ILE A 160 20.77 -12.80 9.19
CA ILE A 160 20.90 -13.27 7.81
C ILE A 160 21.00 -12.07 6.86
N LYS A 161 20.18 -11.04 7.06
CA LYS A 161 20.25 -9.79 6.26
C LYS A 161 21.59 -9.06 6.35
N LEU A 162 22.25 -9.11 7.49
CA LEU A 162 23.60 -8.54 7.67
C LEU A 162 24.68 -9.33 6.91
N LYS A 163 24.42 -10.59 6.57
CA LYS A 163 25.32 -11.46 5.80
C LYS A 163 25.08 -11.40 4.29
N GLU A 164 24.02 -10.73 3.84
CA GLU A 164 23.76 -10.56 2.40
C GLU A 164 24.89 -9.74 1.76
N LYS A 165 25.30 -10.14 0.55
CA LYS A 165 26.41 -9.53 -0.19
C LYS A 165 26.20 -8.03 -0.44
N ASP A 166 24.93 -7.63 -0.65
CA ASP A 166 24.45 -6.25 -0.80
C ASP A 166 23.63 -5.80 0.40
N GLY A 167 23.79 -6.46 1.55
CA GLY A 167 23.00 -6.24 2.75
C GLY A 167 23.30 -4.91 3.45
N ASN A 168 22.43 -4.55 4.36
CA ASN A 168 22.56 -3.34 5.16
C ASN A 168 23.81 -3.40 6.05
N LYS A 169 24.67 -2.39 5.97
CA LYS A 169 25.90 -2.28 6.77
C LYS A 169 25.62 -2.06 8.27
N THR A 170 24.48 -1.50 8.62
CA THR A 170 24.05 -1.27 10.00
C THR A 170 22.57 -1.66 10.17
N VAL A 171 22.16 -1.89 11.41
CA VAL A 171 20.78 -2.32 11.72
C VAL A 171 19.73 -1.38 11.14
N LEU A 172 19.95 -0.09 11.27
CA LEU A 172 18.97 0.92 10.86
C LEU A 172 19.12 1.40 9.40
N SER A 173 20.24 1.10 8.71
CA SER A 173 20.44 1.51 7.31
C SER A 173 19.40 0.95 6.34
N GLY A 174 18.71 -0.14 6.73
CA GLY A 174 17.62 -0.72 5.95
C GLY A 174 16.24 -0.14 6.22
N VAL A 175 16.14 1.00 6.93
CA VAL A 175 14.88 1.74 7.10
C VAL A 175 14.79 2.79 6.00
N PRO A 176 13.82 2.69 5.05
CA PRO A 176 13.70 3.66 3.98
C PRO A 176 13.43 5.06 4.53
N SER A 177 14.16 6.06 4.04
CA SER A 177 14.01 7.46 4.46
C SER A 177 12.64 8.04 4.11
N ALA A 178 12.02 7.55 3.04
CA ALA A 178 10.73 8.02 2.53
C ALA A 178 9.50 7.42 3.24
N LEU A 179 9.68 6.52 4.21
CA LEU A 179 8.53 5.99 4.96
C LEU A 179 7.80 7.09 5.73
N PRO A 180 6.45 7.05 5.78
CA PRO A 180 5.65 7.87 6.70
C PRO A 180 6.16 7.74 8.13
N SER A 181 6.13 8.83 8.90
CA SER A 181 6.82 8.90 10.20
C SER A 181 6.35 7.87 11.21
N LEU A 182 5.05 7.55 11.25
CA LEU A 182 4.48 6.55 12.14
C LEU A 182 5.03 5.14 11.85
N ILE A 183 4.95 4.73 10.58
CA ILE A 183 5.48 3.45 10.10
C ILE A 183 7.00 3.40 10.30
N LYS A 184 7.71 4.50 10.04
CA LYS A 184 9.16 4.61 10.23
C LYS A 184 9.55 4.39 11.68
N ALA A 185 8.89 5.05 12.63
CA ALA A 185 9.15 4.91 14.07
C ALA A 185 8.96 3.46 14.52
N TYR A 186 7.82 2.83 14.15
CA TYR A 186 7.58 1.42 14.44
C TYR A 186 8.70 0.52 13.89
N ARG A 187 9.11 0.78 12.63
CA ARG A 187 10.15 -0.03 11.97
C ARG A 187 11.53 0.15 12.58
N ILE A 188 11.90 1.36 13.02
CA ILE A 188 13.14 1.64 13.74
C ILE A 188 13.18 0.84 15.04
N GLN A 189 12.13 0.91 15.84
CA GLN A 189 12.01 0.22 17.12
C GLN A 189 12.03 -1.31 16.97
N ASP A 190 11.30 -1.84 15.98
CA ASP A 190 11.30 -3.27 15.68
C ASP A 190 12.71 -3.78 15.31
N LYS A 191 13.46 -3.03 14.51
CA LYS A 191 14.83 -3.38 14.18
C LYS A 191 15.79 -3.29 15.37
N ALA A 192 15.64 -2.29 16.21
CA ALA A 192 16.44 -2.13 17.42
C ALA A 192 16.19 -3.30 18.40
N ARG A 193 14.93 -3.70 18.56
CA ARG A 193 14.55 -4.88 19.34
C ARG A 193 15.28 -6.15 18.87
N ASN A 194 15.32 -6.38 17.56
CA ASN A 194 15.88 -7.61 16.98
C ASN A 194 17.40 -7.77 17.24
N VAL A 195 18.06 -6.74 17.73
CA VAL A 195 19.48 -6.78 18.18
C VAL A 195 19.64 -6.63 19.69
N GLY A 196 18.54 -6.80 20.43
CA GLY A 196 18.56 -6.80 21.90
C GLY A 196 18.34 -5.42 22.55
N PHE A 197 18.06 -4.37 21.80
CA PHE A 197 17.69 -3.05 22.35
C PHE A 197 16.20 -2.96 22.54
N ASP A 198 15.68 -3.53 23.63
CA ASP A 198 14.26 -3.54 23.98
C ASP A 198 14.04 -3.54 25.51
N TRP A 199 12.83 -3.25 25.93
CA TRP A 199 12.41 -3.30 27.32
C TRP A 199 12.33 -4.75 27.82
N ALA A 200 12.85 -4.98 29.02
CA ALA A 200 12.76 -6.30 29.66
C ALA A 200 11.32 -6.64 30.12
N ASP A 201 10.59 -5.64 30.63
CA ASP A 201 9.18 -5.76 31.01
C ASP A 201 8.30 -4.80 30.19
N LYS A 202 7.16 -5.31 29.72
CA LYS A 202 6.17 -4.50 29.00
C LYS A 202 5.55 -3.40 29.87
N GLN A 203 5.58 -3.54 31.18
CA GLN A 203 5.02 -2.53 32.08
C GLN A 203 5.92 -1.30 32.18
N ASP A 204 7.24 -1.47 32.02
CA ASP A 204 8.20 -0.38 32.12
C ASP A 204 8.03 0.65 30.99
N VAL A 205 7.51 0.25 29.83
CA VAL A 205 7.27 1.18 28.72
C VAL A 205 6.22 2.24 29.07
N TRP A 206 5.24 1.91 29.94
CA TRP A 206 4.22 2.87 30.35
C TRP A 206 4.79 3.98 31.24
N ALA A 207 5.80 3.66 32.07
CA ALA A 207 6.50 4.69 32.82
C ALA A 207 7.14 5.72 31.88
N LYS A 208 7.76 5.26 30.76
CA LYS A 208 8.33 6.15 29.76
C LYS A 208 7.27 6.95 29.01
N VAL A 209 6.12 6.35 28.68
CA VAL A 209 5.00 7.08 28.03
C VAL A 209 4.50 8.22 28.93
N HIS A 210 4.40 7.98 30.24
CA HIS A 210 3.98 9.03 31.21
C HIS A 210 5.05 10.11 31.38
N GLU A 211 6.32 9.74 31.42
CA GLU A 211 7.45 10.67 31.46
C GLU A 211 7.40 11.63 30.28
N GLU A 212 7.31 11.12 29.04
CA GLU A 212 7.25 11.93 27.81
C GLU A 212 5.98 12.81 27.75
N LEU A 213 4.87 12.32 28.29
CA LEU A 213 3.65 13.13 28.39
C LEU A 213 3.83 14.28 29.37
N ASP A 214 4.45 14.05 30.54
CA ASP A 214 4.71 15.07 31.55
C ASP A 214 5.69 16.13 31.01
N GLU A 215 6.73 15.73 30.28
CA GLU A 215 7.69 16.63 29.62
C GLU A 215 7.01 17.47 28.54
N LEU A 216 6.19 16.87 27.68
CA LEU A 216 5.38 17.60 26.70
C LEU A 216 4.46 18.63 27.38
N GLU A 217 3.74 18.25 28.43
CA GLU A 217 2.85 19.15 29.16
C GLU A 217 3.64 20.32 29.80
N ALA A 218 4.84 20.07 30.30
CA ALA A 218 5.68 21.09 30.89
C ALA A 218 6.12 22.13 29.85
N GLU A 219 6.54 21.71 28.67
CA GLU A 219 6.95 22.63 27.61
C GLU A 219 5.77 23.38 26.97
N LEU A 220 4.60 22.72 26.83
CA LEU A 220 3.37 23.41 26.41
C LEU A 220 2.96 24.53 27.36
N ARG A 221 3.12 24.32 28.69
CA ARG A 221 2.84 25.38 29.69
C ARG A 221 3.86 26.52 29.65
N ARG A 222 5.08 26.29 29.15
CA ARG A 222 6.12 27.33 28.95
C ARG A 222 5.93 28.07 27.63
N GLU A 223 5.03 27.63 26.77
CA GLU A 223 4.79 28.17 25.43
C GLU A 223 6.04 28.11 24.52
N ASP A 224 7.00 27.22 24.82
CA ASP A 224 8.15 26.95 23.95
C ASP A 224 7.75 26.04 22.81
N LYS A 225 7.43 26.60 21.67
CA LYS A 225 6.94 25.88 20.50
C LYS A 225 7.97 24.88 19.97
N GLN A 226 9.26 25.20 20.00
CA GLN A 226 10.29 24.30 19.49
C GLN A 226 10.41 23.08 20.39
N ARG A 227 10.59 23.29 21.68
CA ARG A 227 10.68 22.19 22.66
C ARG A 227 9.38 21.37 22.71
N SER A 228 8.23 22.02 22.73
CA SER A 228 6.95 21.29 22.65
C SER A 228 6.83 20.42 21.40
N THR A 229 7.45 20.79 20.28
CA THR A 229 7.47 19.96 19.07
C THR A 229 8.39 18.75 19.22
N GLU A 230 9.54 18.92 19.88
CA GLU A 230 10.48 17.85 20.20
C GLU A 230 9.83 16.83 21.14
N GLU A 231 9.28 17.28 22.28
CA GLU A 231 8.60 16.43 23.26
C GLU A 231 7.36 15.73 22.69
N LEU A 232 6.59 16.38 21.81
CA LEU A 232 5.50 15.73 21.11
C LEU A 232 6.01 14.56 20.25
N GLY A 233 7.16 14.73 19.61
CA GLY A 233 7.81 13.66 18.85
C GLY A 233 8.20 12.47 19.74
N ASP A 234 8.80 12.74 20.91
CA ASP A 234 9.24 11.73 21.86
C ASP A 234 8.04 11.00 22.52
N PHE A 235 7.00 11.76 22.86
CA PHE A 235 5.73 11.17 23.33
C PHE A 235 5.11 10.23 22.29
N LEU A 236 4.98 10.66 21.02
CA LEU A 236 4.46 9.79 19.96
C LEU A 236 5.34 8.56 19.75
N PHE A 237 6.66 8.72 19.81
CA PHE A 237 7.60 7.60 19.67
C PHE A 237 7.47 6.59 20.82
N SER A 238 7.27 7.06 22.06
CA SER A 238 7.05 6.20 23.24
C SER A 238 5.72 5.44 23.14
N VAL A 239 4.64 6.08 22.68
CA VAL A 239 3.32 5.42 22.44
C VAL A 239 3.43 4.35 21.37
N ILE A 240 4.16 4.62 20.27
CA ILE A 240 4.40 3.63 19.20
C ILE A 240 5.17 2.42 19.75
N ASN A 241 6.15 2.66 20.63
CA ASN A 241 6.90 1.59 21.27
C ASN A 241 6.02 0.74 22.18
N ALA A 242 5.14 1.37 22.97
CA ALA A 242 4.15 0.64 23.76
C ALA A 242 3.27 -0.23 22.87
N ALA A 243 2.69 0.32 21.79
CA ALA A 243 1.89 -0.43 20.85
C ALA A 243 2.65 -1.67 20.31
N ARG A 244 3.91 -1.50 19.92
CA ARG A 244 4.77 -2.59 19.43
C ARG A 244 4.92 -3.72 20.44
N LEU A 245 5.19 -3.40 21.70
CA LEU A 245 5.34 -4.39 22.77
C LEU A 245 4.07 -5.21 23.00
N TYR A 246 2.90 -4.61 22.78
CA TYR A 246 1.60 -5.30 22.82
C TYR A 246 1.21 -5.94 21.48
N LYS A 247 2.12 -5.98 20.49
CA LYS A 247 1.90 -6.53 19.14
C LYS A 247 0.74 -5.82 18.41
N LEU A 248 0.52 -4.54 18.68
CA LEU A 248 -0.45 -3.70 18.00
C LEU A 248 0.26 -2.89 16.90
N ASN A 249 -0.36 -2.79 15.72
CA ASN A 249 0.12 -1.90 14.68
C ASN A 249 -0.49 -0.51 14.90
N PRO A 250 0.31 0.53 15.23
CA PRO A 250 -0.21 1.85 15.54
C PRO A 250 -0.77 2.58 14.31
N ASP A 251 -0.25 2.33 13.13
CA ASP A 251 -0.73 2.91 11.87
C ASP A 251 -2.13 2.37 11.53
N ASN A 252 -2.30 1.06 11.51
CA ASN A 252 -3.61 0.44 11.30
C ASN A 252 -4.63 0.88 12.38
N ALA A 253 -4.21 0.98 13.64
CA ALA A 253 -5.08 1.39 14.74
C ALA A 253 -5.56 2.85 14.57
N LEU A 254 -4.67 3.74 14.14
CA LEU A 254 -5.00 5.13 13.87
C LEU A 254 -5.92 5.24 12.64
N GLU A 255 -5.62 4.50 11.56
CA GLU A 255 -6.44 4.50 10.35
C GLU A 255 -7.86 3.97 10.61
N MET A 256 -8.01 2.88 11.35
CA MET A 256 -9.34 2.41 11.78
C MET A 256 -10.11 3.49 12.57
N THR A 257 -9.40 4.33 13.32
CA THR A 257 -10.00 5.45 14.05
C THR A 257 -10.38 6.60 13.13
N ASN A 258 -9.54 6.91 12.13
CA ASN A 258 -9.83 7.90 11.10
C ASN A 258 -11.10 7.50 10.31
N GLN A 259 -11.16 6.26 9.83
CA GLN A 259 -12.34 5.76 9.11
C GLN A 259 -13.61 5.79 9.98
N LYS A 260 -13.50 5.43 11.25
CA LYS A 260 -14.60 5.54 12.21
C LYS A 260 -15.05 7.00 12.36
N PHE A 261 -14.14 7.93 12.48
CA PHE A 261 -14.45 9.37 12.56
C PHE A 261 -15.14 9.84 11.29
N ILE A 262 -14.61 9.52 10.11
CA ILE A 262 -15.16 9.89 8.80
C ILE A 262 -16.59 9.36 8.66
N ARG A 263 -16.82 8.07 8.97
CA ARG A 263 -18.19 7.50 8.88
C ARG A 263 -19.19 8.24 9.75
N ARG A 264 -18.83 8.56 11.00
CA ARG A 264 -19.71 9.28 11.93
C ARG A 264 -19.93 10.71 11.50
N PHE A 265 -18.90 11.37 11.01
CA PHE A 265 -19.01 12.75 10.53
C PHE A 265 -19.88 12.82 9.26
N ASN A 266 -19.71 11.90 8.31
CA ASN A 266 -20.57 11.76 7.14
C ASN A 266 -22.04 11.56 7.52
N TYR A 267 -22.32 10.84 8.60
CA TYR A 267 -23.70 10.73 9.12
C TYR A 267 -24.27 12.09 9.53
N ILE A 268 -23.48 12.94 10.19
CA ILE A 268 -23.88 14.30 10.55
C ILE A 268 -24.11 15.14 9.30
N GLU A 269 -23.22 15.09 8.32
CA GLU A 269 -23.36 15.80 7.05
C GLU A 269 -24.63 15.39 6.29
N GLN A 270 -24.87 14.11 6.15
CA GLN A 270 -26.08 13.60 5.50
C GLN A 270 -27.35 14.08 6.21
N HIS A 271 -27.33 14.12 7.54
CA HIS A 271 -28.44 14.67 8.31
C HIS A 271 -28.61 16.16 8.05
N SER A 272 -27.54 16.94 8.08
CA SER A 272 -27.51 18.38 7.76
C SER A 272 -28.12 18.66 6.37
N ILE A 273 -27.69 17.92 5.35
CA ILE A 273 -28.23 18.02 3.98
C ILE A 273 -29.73 17.70 3.96
N ARG A 274 -30.15 16.63 4.60
CA ARG A 274 -31.55 16.18 4.63
C ARG A 274 -32.51 17.19 5.28
N VAL A 275 -32.05 17.87 6.32
CA VAL A 275 -32.88 18.87 7.05
C VAL A 275 -32.71 20.30 6.52
N GLY A 276 -31.82 20.51 5.55
CA GLY A 276 -31.51 21.82 4.97
C GLY A 276 -30.84 22.80 5.93
N LYS A 277 -30.22 22.32 7.01
CA LYS A 277 -29.51 23.15 8.00
C LYS A 277 -28.00 22.97 7.80
N PRO A 278 -27.25 23.99 7.34
CA PRO A 278 -25.83 23.83 7.11
C PRO A 278 -25.08 23.54 8.43
N LEU A 279 -24.00 22.75 8.37
CA LEU A 279 -23.19 22.38 9.53
C LEU A 279 -22.75 23.57 10.36
N THR A 280 -22.39 24.69 9.70
CA THR A 280 -21.98 25.94 10.35
C THR A 280 -23.08 26.61 11.17
N ALA A 281 -24.35 26.23 10.98
CA ALA A 281 -25.49 26.70 11.74
C ALA A 281 -25.96 25.73 12.83
N MET A 282 -25.31 24.56 12.92
CA MET A 282 -25.59 23.58 13.99
C MET A 282 -24.75 23.89 15.23
N SER A 283 -25.34 23.68 16.40
CA SER A 283 -24.58 23.76 17.65
C SER A 283 -23.76 22.47 17.85
N LEU A 284 -22.72 22.55 18.71
CA LEU A 284 -21.94 21.38 19.06
C LEU A 284 -22.81 20.28 19.70
N GLU A 285 -23.77 20.64 20.52
CA GLU A 285 -24.71 19.71 21.17
C GLU A 285 -25.60 18.99 20.15
N GLU A 286 -26.02 19.68 19.09
CA GLU A 286 -26.79 19.05 18.00
C GLU A 286 -25.91 18.04 17.23
N MET A 287 -24.67 18.43 16.94
CA MET A 287 -23.71 17.53 16.27
C MET A 287 -23.36 16.31 17.16
N ASP A 288 -23.15 16.52 18.47
CA ASP A 288 -22.86 15.44 19.42
C ASP A 288 -24.02 14.43 19.54
N LYS A 289 -25.28 14.87 19.47
CA LYS A 289 -26.43 13.97 19.44
C LYS A 289 -26.37 13.07 18.20
N LEU A 290 -26.12 13.65 17.03
CA LEU A 290 -26.02 12.89 15.77
C LEU A 290 -24.81 11.96 15.77
N TRP A 291 -23.69 12.40 16.36
CA TRP A 291 -22.50 11.57 16.56
C TRP A 291 -22.81 10.33 17.40
N ASN A 292 -23.53 10.52 18.52
CA ASN A 292 -23.93 9.42 19.39
C ASN A 292 -24.97 8.49 18.72
N GLU A 293 -25.86 9.04 17.89
CA GLU A 293 -26.75 8.23 17.05
C GLU A 293 -25.97 7.38 16.04
N ALA A 294 -24.97 7.97 15.35
CA ALA A 294 -24.10 7.24 14.44
C ALA A 294 -23.36 6.11 15.17
N LYS A 295 -22.80 6.40 16.35
CA LYS A 295 -22.11 5.41 17.19
C LYS A 295 -23.02 4.25 17.62
N SER A 296 -24.30 4.50 17.85
CA SER A 296 -25.25 3.45 18.26
C SER A 296 -25.68 2.52 17.13
N LYS A 297 -25.35 2.85 15.87
CA LYS A 297 -25.67 2.08 14.66
C LYS A 297 -24.50 1.24 14.15
N GLU A 298 -23.31 1.40 14.72
CA GLU A 298 -22.12 0.58 14.47
C GLU A 298 -22.15 -0.72 15.28
#